data_a7b15e3899f56c3344d8c77bb5e7f53f
#
_entry.id   a7b15e3899f56c3344d8c77bb5e7f53f
#
_cell.length_a   1.000
_cell.length_b   1.000
_cell.length_c   1.000
_cell.angle_alpha   90.00
_cell.angle_beta   90.00
_cell.angle_gamma   90.00
#
_symmetry.space_group_name_H-M   'P 1'
#
loop_
_entity.id
_entity.type
_entity.pdbx_description
1 polymer ?
#
loop_
_entity_poly.entity_id
_entity_poly.type
_entity_poly.pdbx_seq_one_letter_code
_entity_poly.pdbx_strand_id
1 'polypeptide(L)'
;MAADLTVTLHAAKVGHFVTPGGSLSGEVVIAPIGIPALCDREPDVWLLTGEAMGELVVPKGSLDHKRSVGTVLVAGGSRGMEGAAHLAAFAAL
;
A
#
# COMPACT_ATOMS: atom_id res chain seq x y z
N MET A 1 14.72 20.29 8.60
CA MET A 1 13.52 21.07 8.84
C MET A 1 12.35 20.31 8.23
N ALA A 2 11.29 20.01 8.97
CA ALA A 2 10.10 19.41 8.44
C ALA A 2 9.19 20.48 7.83
N ALA A 3 8.45 20.13 6.81
CA ALA A 3 7.40 20.97 6.22
C ALA A 3 6.05 20.58 6.81
N ASP A 4 5.13 21.52 6.90
CA ASP A 4 3.73 21.25 7.26
C ASP A 4 2.95 20.78 6.02
N LEU A 5 3.32 21.29 4.84
CA LEU A 5 2.70 20.99 3.56
C LEU A 5 3.77 20.89 2.47
N THR A 6 3.68 19.85 1.66
CA THR A 6 4.50 19.68 0.45
C THR A 6 3.59 19.64 -0.77
N VAL A 7 3.76 20.60 -1.68
CA VAL A 7 3.08 20.58 -2.98
C VAL A 7 4.00 19.92 -3.99
N THR A 8 3.56 18.79 -4.53
CA THR A 8 4.29 18.08 -5.59
C THR A 8 3.61 18.29 -6.94
N LEU A 9 4.40 18.55 -7.96
CA LEU A 9 3.88 18.81 -9.31
C LEU A 9 3.62 17.50 -10.05
N HIS A 10 2.47 17.40 -10.71
CA HIS A 10 2.02 16.32 -11.59
C HIS A 10 1.74 15.01 -10.87
N ALA A 11 2.72 14.42 -10.20
CA ALA A 11 2.59 13.12 -9.55
C ALA A 11 3.29 13.06 -8.19
N ALA A 12 2.88 12.14 -7.36
CA ALA A 12 3.56 11.80 -6.12
C ALA A 12 4.94 11.17 -6.42
N LYS A 13 5.91 11.38 -5.51
CA LYS A 13 7.23 10.77 -5.60
C LYS A 13 7.44 9.86 -4.39
N VAL A 14 8.13 8.75 -4.60
CA VAL A 14 8.42 7.77 -3.53
C VAL A 14 9.03 8.43 -2.29
N GLY A 15 9.92 9.40 -2.49
CA GLY A 15 10.57 10.14 -1.40
C GLY A 15 9.64 10.94 -0.48
N HIS A 16 8.40 11.23 -0.91
CA HIS A 16 7.42 11.90 -0.05
C HIS A 16 6.80 10.97 1.00
N PHE A 17 6.89 9.64 0.81
CA PHE A 17 6.20 8.65 1.64
C PHE A 17 7.16 7.70 2.36
N VAL A 18 8.40 7.57 1.88
CA VAL A 18 9.42 6.69 2.44
C VAL A 18 10.39 7.48 3.29
N THR A 19 10.77 6.93 4.45
CA THR A 19 11.78 7.50 5.36
C THR A 19 13.14 7.68 4.65
N PRO A 20 13.86 8.83 4.84
CA PRO A 20 13.54 9.91 5.78
C PRO A 20 12.60 10.99 5.23
N GLY A 21 12.34 11.04 3.92
CA GLY A 21 11.56 12.09 3.28
C GLY A 21 10.12 12.15 3.79
N GLY A 22 9.46 11.01 3.96
CA GLY A 22 8.09 10.93 4.44
C GLY A 22 7.85 11.59 5.80
N SER A 23 8.82 11.47 6.71
CA SER A 23 8.74 12.15 8.02
C SER A 23 8.99 13.66 7.98
N LEU A 24 9.41 14.18 6.83
CA LEU A 24 9.73 15.59 6.63
C LEU A 24 8.77 16.31 5.70
N SER A 25 7.91 15.59 4.99
CA SER A 25 7.05 16.12 3.93
C SER A 25 5.77 16.78 4.45
N GLY A 26 5.31 16.45 5.67
CA GLY A 26 4.01 16.89 6.14
C GLY A 26 2.87 16.36 5.25
N GLU A 27 1.82 17.15 5.09
CA GLU A 27 0.75 16.84 4.14
C GLU A 27 1.26 16.96 2.70
N VAL A 28 1.01 15.96 1.85
CA VAL A 28 1.45 15.95 0.45
C VAL A 28 0.26 16.19 -0.47
N VAL A 29 0.29 17.30 -1.21
CA VAL A 29 -0.73 17.68 -2.18
C VAL A 29 -0.16 17.61 -3.59
N ILE A 30 -0.88 16.95 -4.50
CA ILE A 30 -0.49 16.84 -5.92
C ILE A 30 -1.14 17.98 -6.71
N ALA A 31 -0.33 18.83 -7.33
CA ALA A 31 -0.79 19.90 -8.20
C ALA A 31 -0.62 19.50 -9.68
N PRO A 32 -1.71 19.42 -10.46
CA PRO A 32 -1.64 19.14 -11.89
C PRO A 32 -1.00 20.33 -12.63
N ILE A 33 -0.09 20.07 -13.57
CA ILE A 33 0.62 21.09 -14.36
C ILE A 33 0.37 20.95 -15.86
N GLY A 34 -0.70 20.26 -16.26
CA GLY A 34 -1.10 20.11 -17.65
C GLY A 34 -0.29 19.08 -18.45
N ILE A 35 0.46 18.19 -17.80
CA ILE A 35 1.10 17.06 -18.51
C ILE A 35 0.02 16.05 -18.89
N PRO A 36 -0.12 15.69 -20.18
CA PRO A 36 -1.08 14.68 -20.61
C PRO A 36 -0.74 13.29 -20.06
N ALA A 37 -1.75 12.50 -19.70
CA ALA A 37 -1.58 11.15 -19.15
C ALA A 37 -0.79 10.20 -20.08
N LEU A 38 -0.84 10.46 -21.40
CA LEU A 38 -0.06 9.67 -22.37
C LEU A 38 1.48 9.84 -22.22
N CYS A 39 1.92 10.87 -21.48
CA CYS A 39 3.33 11.12 -21.16
C CYS A 39 3.74 10.43 -19.85
N ASP A 40 2.79 9.87 -19.09
CA ASP A 40 3.06 9.17 -17.87
C ASP A 40 3.73 7.81 -18.17
N ARG A 41 4.76 7.55 -17.41
CA ARG A 41 5.35 6.22 -17.38
C ARG A 41 4.59 5.37 -16.36
N GLU A 42 4.43 4.09 -16.65
CA GLU A 42 3.88 3.15 -15.68
C GLU A 42 4.70 3.18 -14.38
N PRO A 43 4.05 3.33 -13.21
CA PRO A 43 4.78 3.47 -11.96
C PRO A 43 5.44 2.15 -11.55
N ASP A 44 6.66 2.23 -11.06
CA ASP A 44 7.40 1.08 -10.51
C ASP A 44 6.98 0.78 -9.05
N VAL A 45 6.28 1.71 -8.38
CA VAL A 45 5.87 1.63 -6.96
C VAL A 45 4.48 2.22 -6.80
N TRP A 46 3.65 1.55 -6.03
CA TRP A 46 2.27 1.93 -5.73
C TRP A 46 2.12 2.33 -4.27
N LEU A 47 1.43 3.44 -4.02
CA LEU A 47 1.01 3.81 -2.67
C LEU A 47 -0.30 3.09 -2.35
N LEU A 48 -0.27 2.22 -1.34
CA LEU A 48 -1.47 1.57 -0.84
C LEU A 48 -2.28 2.56 0.01
N THR A 49 -3.41 3.00 -0.52
CA THR A 49 -4.37 3.84 0.20
C THR A 49 -5.48 2.99 0.79
N GLY A 50 -6.24 3.54 1.75
CA GLY A 50 -7.42 2.86 2.31
C GLY A 50 -8.47 2.53 1.24
N GLU A 51 -8.63 3.40 0.25
CA GLU A 51 -9.54 3.19 -0.88
C GLU A 51 -9.08 2.01 -1.76
N ALA A 52 -7.82 1.99 -2.18
CA ALA A 52 -7.24 0.90 -2.95
C ALA A 52 -7.29 -0.44 -2.19
N MET A 53 -7.09 -0.43 -0.87
CA MET A 53 -7.23 -1.62 -0.04
C MET A 53 -8.67 -2.08 0.07
N GLY A 54 -9.64 -1.15 0.11
CA GLY A 54 -11.07 -1.47 0.12
C GLY A 54 -11.52 -2.26 -1.12
N GLU A 55 -10.95 -1.96 -2.28
CA GLU A 55 -11.23 -2.68 -3.52
C GLU A 55 -10.67 -4.12 -3.53
N LEU A 56 -9.60 -4.38 -2.78
CA LEU A 56 -8.98 -5.69 -2.66
C LEU A 56 -9.72 -6.61 -1.66
N VAL A 57 -10.48 -6.02 -0.73
CA VAL A 57 -11.21 -6.78 0.28
C VAL A 57 -12.56 -7.21 -0.29
N VAL A 58 -12.71 -8.50 -0.57
CA VAL A 58 -13.99 -9.07 -1.00
C VAL A 58 -14.87 -9.28 0.24
N PRO A 59 -16.03 -8.61 0.35
CA PRO A 59 -16.94 -8.84 1.47
C PRO A 59 -17.46 -10.27 1.48
N LYS A 60 -17.52 -10.88 2.67
CA LYS A 60 -18.12 -12.21 2.83
C LYS A 60 -19.63 -12.15 2.60
N GLY A 61 -20.13 -13.01 1.72
CA GLY A 61 -21.54 -13.24 1.54
C GLY A 61 -22.13 -14.16 2.61
N SER A 62 -23.45 -14.13 2.80
CA SER A 62 -24.15 -14.98 3.77
C SER A 62 -24.09 -16.49 3.46
N LEU A 63 -23.74 -16.85 2.22
CA LEU A 63 -23.59 -18.24 1.77
C LEU A 63 -22.12 -18.70 1.67
N ASP A 64 -21.18 -17.85 2.08
CA ASP A 64 -19.78 -18.19 2.01
C ASP A 64 -19.39 -19.23 3.06
N HIS A 65 -18.52 -20.12 2.67
CA HIS A 65 -17.96 -21.16 3.50
C HIS A 65 -16.42 -21.17 3.38
N LYS A 66 -15.75 -21.95 4.23
CA LYS A 66 -14.29 -21.97 4.35
C LYS A 66 -13.50 -22.22 3.03
N ARG A 67 -14.14 -22.74 1.99
CA ARG A 67 -13.51 -22.98 0.68
C ARG A 67 -13.83 -21.90 -0.36
N SER A 68 -14.90 -21.12 -0.17
CA SER A 68 -15.29 -20.06 -1.12
C SER A 68 -14.46 -18.80 -0.96
N VAL A 69 -13.94 -18.55 0.23
CA VAL A 69 -13.16 -17.34 0.56
C VAL A 69 -11.67 -17.44 0.17
N GLY A 70 -11.25 -18.58 -0.36
CA GLY A 70 -9.89 -18.75 -0.89
C GLY A 70 -8.94 -19.49 0.04
N THR A 71 -7.69 -19.55 -0.37
CA THR A 71 -6.58 -20.20 0.36
C THR A 71 -5.45 -19.20 0.48
N VAL A 72 -4.90 -19.06 1.67
CA VAL A 72 -3.73 -18.21 1.93
C VAL A 72 -2.50 -19.10 2.06
N LEU A 73 -1.47 -18.80 1.26
CA LEU A 73 -0.13 -19.38 1.43
C LEU A 73 0.75 -18.35 2.14
N VAL A 74 1.28 -18.72 3.29
CA VAL A 74 2.25 -17.90 4.01
C VAL A 74 3.64 -18.47 3.79
N ALA A 75 4.51 -17.71 3.12
CA ALA A 75 5.91 -18.05 2.90
C ALA A 75 6.80 -16.99 3.54
N GLY A 76 7.59 -17.38 4.54
CA GLY A 76 8.44 -16.43 5.24
C GLY A 76 9.10 -17.07 6.47
N GLY A 77 9.93 -16.27 7.13
CA GLY A 77 10.72 -16.68 8.26
C GLY A 77 12.10 -17.21 7.88
N SER A 78 12.93 -17.36 8.88
CA SER A 78 14.23 -18.02 8.79
C SER A 78 14.42 -18.85 10.06
N ARG A 79 15.43 -19.70 10.08
CA ARG A 79 15.69 -20.57 11.25
C ARG A 79 15.79 -19.75 12.55
N GLY A 80 14.88 -20.00 13.49
CA GLY A 80 14.75 -19.26 14.75
C GLY A 80 14.00 -17.93 14.64
N MET A 81 13.41 -17.59 13.47
CA MET A 81 12.62 -16.37 13.23
C MET A 81 11.30 -16.67 12.50
N GLU A 82 10.62 -17.73 12.91
CA GLU A 82 9.37 -18.18 12.28
C GLU A 82 8.11 -17.50 12.85
N GLY A 83 8.24 -16.72 13.92
CA GLY A 83 7.11 -16.17 14.68
C GLY A 83 6.17 -15.31 13.83
N ALA A 84 6.69 -14.47 12.96
CA ALA A 84 5.87 -13.60 12.11
C ALA A 84 5.04 -14.41 11.10
N ALA A 85 5.62 -15.46 10.52
CA ALA A 85 4.91 -16.35 9.59
C ALA A 85 3.80 -17.13 10.31
N HIS A 86 4.05 -17.61 11.52
CA HIS A 86 3.02 -18.25 12.36
C HIS A 86 1.88 -17.30 12.68
N LEU A 87 2.18 -16.06 13.13
CA LEU A 87 1.16 -15.06 13.42
C LEU A 87 0.31 -14.73 12.19
N ALA A 88 0.93 -14.57 11.03
CA ALA A 88 0.21 -14.33 9.78
C ALA A 88 -0.70 -15.50 9.39
N ALA A 89 -0.24 -16.75 9.55
CA ALA A 89 -1.02 -17.94 9.28
C ALA A 89 -2.21 -18.08 10.26
N PHE A 90 -2.02 -17.80 11.54
CA PHE A 90 -3.09 -17.79 12.52
C PHE A 90 -4.13 -16.70 12.25
N ALA A 91 -3.69 -15.51 11.82
CA ALA A 91 -4.60 -14.42 11.50
C ALA A 91 -5.45 -14.68 10.24
N ALA A 92 -5.06 -15.65 9.40
CA ALA A 92 -5.79 -16.05 8.20
C ALA A 92 -6.85 -17.14 8.47
N LEU A 93 -6.91 -17.73 9.67
CA LEU A 93 -7.88 -18.74 10.09
C LEU A 93 -9.18 -18.10 10.60
#